data_2cfdc50bb241ab84b9bce70c615d7042
#
_entry.id   2cfdc50bb241ab84b9bce70c615d7042
#
_cell.length_a   1.000
_cell.length_b   1.000
_cell.length_c   1.000
_cell.angle_alpha   90.00
_cell.angle_beta   90.00
_cell.angle_gamma   90.00
#
_symmetry.space_group_name_H-M   'P 1'
#
loop_
_entity.id
_entity.type
_entity.pdbx_description
1 polymer ?
#
loop_
_entity_poly.entity_id
_entity_poly.type
_entity_poly.pdbx_seq_one_letter_code
_entity_poly.pdbx_strand_id
1 'polypeptide(L)'
;MEQNRPPIFSTAKPNWWKRNWKWFVPLGCLSIAVLFVVFVGSVVLIVFSAVKSTDVYKDALARAKVHPAVIEALGSPVTEGFLVSGNTNVNGASGEANLSIPIAGPKGNAIIYVAARKSLGEWNYSGLVVEIAKTHQRIDLLESPTPANSP
;
A
#
# COMPACT_ATOMS: atom_id res chain seq x y z
N MET A 1 38.95 39.31 -67.96
CA MET A 1 37.61 39.75 -67.47
C MET A 1 37.20 38.84 -66.37
N GLU A 2 37.46 39.28 -65.16
CA GLU A 2 37.20 38.55 -63.91
C GLU A 2 35.75 38.85 -63.48
N GLN A 3 34.87 37.82 -63.47
CA GLN A 3 33.50 37.95 -63.04
C GLN A 3 33.45 37.94 -61.49
N ASN A 4 33.30 39.15 -60.98
CA ASN A 4 33.09 39.40 -59.58
C ASN A 4 31.66 38.87 -59.22
N ARG A 5 31.56 37.60 -58.68
CA ARG A 5 30.31 37.05 -58.14
C ARG A 5 30.17 37.56 -56.70
N PRO A 6 29.05 38.23 -56.38
CA PRO A 6 28.81 38.60 -55.00
C PRO A 6 28.63 37.34 -54.08
N PRO A 7 29.08 37.36 -52.84
CA PRO A 7 28.91 36.24 -51.93
C PRO A 7 27.42 36.04 -51.62
N ILE A 8 26.94 34.85 -51.90
CA ILE A 8 25.60 34.40 -51.47
C ILE A 8 25.60 34.24 -49.95
N PHE A 9 25.12 35.26 -49.26
CA PHE A 9 24.82 35.16 -47.84
C PHE A 9 23.61 34.22 -47.70
N SER A 10 23.87 32.95 -47.42
CA SER A 10 22.81 32.04 -46.99
C SER A 10 22.35 32.49 -45.62
N THR A 11 21.25 33.21 -45.54
CA THR A 11 20.57 33.47 -44.30
C THR A 11 20.04 32.13 -43.76
N ALA A 12 20.83 31.45 -42.95
CA ALA A 12 20.40 30.28 -42.19
C ALA A 12 19.23 30.72 -41.33
N LYS A 13 18.01 30.25 -41.66
CA LYS A 13 16.81 30.50 -40.83
C LYS A 13 17.11 30.05 -39.42
N PRO A 14 16.90 30.91 -38.42
CA PRO A 14 17.18 30.54 -37.04
C PRO A 14 16.31 29.31 -36.70
N ASN A 15 16.95 28.25 -36.32
CA ASN A 15 16.27 27.01 -35.92
C ASN A 15 15.20 27.35 -34.88
N TRP A 16 13.95 27.07 -35.18
CA TRP A 16 12.78 27.23 -34.33
C TRP A 16 13.04 26.63 -32.91
N TRP A 17 13.80 25.54 -32.85
CA TRP A 17 14.26 24.88 -31.61
C TRP A 17 15.07 25.79 -30.69
N LYS A 18 16.01 26.59 -31.22
CA LYS A 18 16.84 27.49 -30.40
C LYS A 18 16.03 28.62 -29.76
N ARG A 19 14.96 29.07 -30.42
CA ARG A 19 14.12 30.16 -29.90
C ARG A 19 13.19 29.70 -28.80
N ASN A 20 12.72 28.47 -28.87
CA ASN A 20 11.73 27.94 -27.93
C ASN A 20 12.35 27.01 -26.85
N TRP A 21 13.65 26.71 -26.91
CA TRP A 21 14.36 25.85 -25.97
C TRP A 21 14.11 26.22 -24.51
N LYS A 22 14.09 27.53 -24.19
CA LYS A 22 13.85 28.01 -22.82
C LYS A 22 12.49 27.65 -22.23
N TRP A 23 11.51 27.37 -23.10
CA TRP A 23 10.16 26.95 -22.68
C TRP A 23 9.97 25.43 -22.76
N PHE A 24 10.64 24.77 -23.69
CA PHE A 24 10.56 23.32 -23.82
C PHE A 24 11.24 22.57 -22.67
N VAL A 25 12.34 23.09 -22.15
CA VAL A 25 13.07 22.47 -21.04
C VAL A 25 12.24 22.43 -19.75
N PRO A 26 11.68 23.56 -19.25
CA PRO A 26 10.86 23.50 -18.02
C PRO A 26 9.55 22.72 -18.22
N LEU A 27 8.92 22.83 -19.39
CA LEU A 27 7.70 22.10 -19.71
C LEU A 27 7.96 20.58 -19.78
N GLY A 28 9.06 20.18 -20.40
CA GLY A 28 9.50 18.79 -20.46
C GLY A 28 9.80 18.20 -19.08
N CYS A 29 10.54 18.93 -18.24
CA CYS A 29 10.83 18.52 -16.87
C CYS A 29 9.53 18.39 -16.04
N LEU A 30 8.60 19.32 -16.19
CA LEU A 30 7.32 19.26 -15.49
C LEU A 30 6.49 18.05 -15.93
N SER A 31 6.45 17.76 -17.24
CA SER A 31 5.74 16.58 -17.76
C SER A 31 6.31 15.27 -17.23
N ILE A 32 7.64 15.16 -17.20
CA ILE A 32 8.32 13.97 -16.64
C ILE A 32 8.03 13.84 -15.15
N ALA A 33 8.07 14.94 -14.41
CA ALA A 33 7.75 14.91 -12.96
C ALA A 33 6.31 14.46 -12.70
N VAL A 34 5.33 14.97 -13.47
CA VAL A 34 3.93 14.55 -13.36
C VAL A 34 3.76 13.07 -13.72
N LEU A 35 4.36 12.62 -14.82
CA LEU A 35 4.33 11.20 -15.21
C LEU A 35 4.95 10.30 -14.14
N PHE A 36 6.04 10.73 -13.52
CA PHE A 36 6.69 10.00 -12.45
C PHE A 36 5.78 9.87 -11.21
N VAL A 37 5.14 10.96 -10.79
CA VAL A 37 4.20 10.95 -9.66
C VAL A 37 3.00 10.05 -9.95
N VAL A 38 2.42 10.12 -11.15
CA VAL A 38 1.31 9.25 -11.56
C VAL A 38 1.74 7.80 -11.59
N PHE A 39 2.93 7.50 -12.11
CA PHE A 39 3.48 6.15 -12.15
C PHE A 39 3.68 5.58 -10.75
N VAL A 40 4.36 6.31 -9.86
CA VAL A 40 4.57 5.90 -8.47
C VAL A 40 3.24 5.71 -7.74
N GLY A 41 2.30 6.64 -7.89
CA GLY A 41 0.96 6.54 -7.32
C GLY A 41 0.21 5.29 -7.80
N SER A 42 0.30 4.97 -9.10
CA SER A 42 -0.31 3.77 -9.66
C SER A 42 0.29 2.48 -9.08
N VAL A 43 1.61 2.42 -8.98
CA VAL A 43 2.31 1.26 -8.39
C VAL A 43 1.89 1.07 -6.92
N VAL A 44 1.86 2.14 -6.14
CA VAL A 44 1.41 2.09 -4.74
C VAL A 44 -0.01 1.55 -4.64
N LEU A 45 -0.95 2.06 -5.45
CA LEU A 45 -2.34 1.59 -5.46
C LEU A 45 -2.46 0.11 -5.82
N ILE A 46 -1.69 -0.37 -6.81
CA ILE A 46 -1.68 -1.78 -7.22
C ILE A 46 -1.18 -2.66 -6.07
N VAL A 47 -0.08 -2.28 -5.42
CA VAL A 47 0.48 -3.03 -4.30
C VAL A 47 -0.50 -3.10 -3.12
N PHE A 48 -1.11 -1.97 -2.75
CA PHE A 48 -2.12 -1.96 -1.68
C PHE A 48 -3.34 -2.83 -2.01
N SER A 49 -3.82 -2.78 -3.25
CA SER A 49 -4.94 -3.63 -3.69
C SER A 49 -4.59 -5.12 -3.62
N ALA A 50 -3.38 -5.49 -4.02
CA ALA A 50 -2.90 -6.87 -3.97
C ALA A 50 -2.84 -7.41 -2.53
N VAL A 51 -2.33 -6.63 -1.58
CA VAL A 51 -2.27 -7.03 -0.16
C VAL A 51 -3.68 -7.19 0.43
N LYS A 52 -4.59 -6.25 0.17
CA LYS A 52 -5.99 -6.32 0.65
C LYS A 52 -6.80 -7.44 0.02
N SER A 53 -6.43 -7.94 -1.13
CA SER A 53 -7.11 -9.06 -1.79
C SER A 53 -6.67 -10.44 -1.27
N THR A 54 -5.64 -10.51 -0.44
CA THR A 54 -5.11 -11.77 0.10
C THR A 54 -6.12 -12.42 1.04
N ASP A 55 -6.30 -13.73 0.93
CA ASP A 55 -7.22 -14.48 1.80
C ASP A 55 -6.88 -14.33 3.29
N VAL A 56 -5.58 -14.27 3.62
CA VAL A 56 -5.07 -14.01 4.98
C VAL A 56 -5.59 -12.70 5.54
N TYR A 57 -5.58 -11.62 4.74
CA TYR A 57 -6.07 -10.32 5.16
C TYR A 57 -7.58 -10.36 5.49
N LYS A 58 -8.36 -10.94 4.57
CA LYS A 58 -9.82 -11.01 4.71
C LYS A 58 -10.23 -11.87 5.90
N ASP A 59 -9.57 -13.01 6.09
CA ASP A 59 -9.86 -13.92 7.20
C ASP A 59 -9.47 -13.30 8.56
N ALA A 60 -8.29 -12.69 8.67
CA ALA A 60 -7.87 -12.00 9.88
C ALA A 60 -8.83 -10.87 10.27
N LEU A 61 -9.26 -10.07 9.28
CA LEU A 61 -10.22 -8.99 9.50
C LEU A 61 -11.61 -9.51 9.89
N ALA A 62 -12.09 -10.59 9.26
CA ALA A 62 -13.36 -11.22 9.58
C ALA A 62 -13.37 -11.74 11.01
N ARG A 63 -12.31 -12.44 11.44
CA ARG A 63 -12.16 -12.93 12.81
C ARG A 63 -12.14 -11.80 13.83
N ALA A 64 -11.39 -10.73 13.57
CA ALA A 64 -11.34 -9.58 14.47
C ALA A 64 -12.69 -8.87 14.62
N LYS A 65 -13.46 -8.74 13.53
CA LYS A 65 -14.78 -8.08 13.54
C LYS A 65 -15.85 -8.83 14.35
N VAL A 66 -15.73 -10.14 14.49
CA VAL A 66 -16.70 -10.96 15.22
C VAL A 66 -16.22 -11.35 16.61
N HIS A 67 -14.96 -11.08 16.94
CA HIS A 67 -14.40 -11.49 18.23
C HIS A 67 -14.96 -10.65 19.39
N PRO A 68 -15.57 -11.25 20.42
CA PRO A 68 -16.25 -10.53 21.49
C PRO A 68 -15.36 -9.53 22.22
N ALA A 69 -14.13 -9.92 22.58
CA ALA A 69 -13.21 -9.03 23.29
C ALA A 69 -12.76 -7.83 22.43
N VAL A 70 -12.66 -7.98 21.11
CA VAL A 70 -12.37 -6.87 20.19
C VAL A 70 -13.56 -5.91 20.12
N ILE A 71 -14.78 -6.44 20.02
CA ILE A 71 -16.01 -5.63 19.99
C ILE A 71 -16.18 -4.88 21.33
N GLU A 72 -15.89 -5.52 22.44
CA GLU A 72 -15.96 -4.89 23.76
C GLU A 72 -14.97 -3.72 23.89
N ALA A 73 -13.73 -3.93 23.43
CA ALA A 73 -12.67 -2.93 23.51
C ALA A 73 -12.83 -1.77 22.52
N LEU A 74 -13.23 -2.03 21.28
CA LEU A 74 -13.31 -1.02 20.21
C LEU A 74 -14.72 -0.52 19.97
N GLY A 75 -15.74 -1.25 20.37
CA GLY A 75 -17.14 -0.99 20.01
C GLY A 75 -17.47 -1.52 18.60
N SER A 76 -18.74 -1.41 18.24
CA SER A 76 -19.24 -1.81 16.91
C SER A 76 -19.85 -0.59 16.21
N PRO A 77 -19.68 -0.42 14.90
CA PRO A 77 -18.98 -1.29 13.95
C PRO A 77 -17.45 -1.14 14.01
N VAL A 78 -16.72 -2.24 13.82
CA VAL A 78 -15.27 -2.21 13.60
C VAL A 78 -14.99 -2.00 12.12
N THR A 79 -14.25 -0.94 11.81
CA THR A 79 -13.87 -0.55 10.45
C THR A 79 -12.39 -0.80 10.21
N GLU A 80 -12.04 -1.09 8.96
CA GLU A 80 -10.64 -1.22 8.55
C GLU A 80 -9.99 0.14 8.34
N GLY A 81 -8.74 0.27 8.75
CA GLY A 81 -7.93 1.45 8.46
C GLY A 81 -7.37 1.43 7.04
N PHE A 82 -6.90 2.59 6.60
CA PHE A 82 -6.41 2.78 5.24
C PHE A 82 -5.01 2.16 5.02
N LEU A 83 -4.11 2.31 5.98
CA LEU A 83 -2.70 1.93 5.86
C LEU A 83 -2.44 0.53 6.41
N VAL A 84 -2.54 -0.47 5.57
CA VAL A 84 -2.06 -1.82 5.86
C VAL A 84 -0.57 -1.87 5.58
N SER A 85 0.22 -2.41 6.49
CA SER A 85 1.65 -2.61 6.31
C SER A 85 2.03 -4.08 6.50
N GLY A 86 3.16 -4.47 5.95
CA GLY A 86 3.65 -5.84 6.08
C GLY A 86 4.16 -6.41 4.77
N ASN A 87 4.46 -7.69 4.79
CA ASN A 87 5.00 -8.44 3.67
C ASN A 87 4.17 -9.70 3.43
N THR A 88 3.88 -9.98 2.18
CA THR A 88 3.27 -11.23 1.74
C THR A 88 4.05 -11.75 0.56
N ASN A 89 4.58 -12.95 0.70
CA ASN A 89 5.27 -13.66 -0.36
C ASN A 89 4.54 -14.98 -0.62
N VAL A 90 4.07 -15.18 -1.84
CA VAL A 90 3.35 -16.40 -2.25
C VAL A 90 4.03 -16.98 -3.48
N ASN A 91 4.43 -18.24 -3.37
CA ASN A 91 5.03 -18.98 -4.45
C ASN A 91 4.28 -20.31 -4.64
N GLY A 92 3.27 -20.28 -5.51
CA GLY A 92 2.40 -21.43 -5.75
C GLY A 92 1.67 -21.92 -4.50
N ALA A 93 1.94 -23.16 -4.10
CA ALA A 93 1.34 -23.81 -2.92
C ALA A 93 2.00 -23.42 -1.60
N SER A 94 3.09 -22.63 -1.61
CA SER A 94 3.80 -22.15 -0.44
C SER A 94 3.73 -20.63 -0.33
N GLY A 95 3.89 -20.11 0.88
CA GLY A 95 3.92 -18.66 1.10
C GLY A 95 4.12 -18.29 2.56
N GLU A 96 4.37 -17.01 2.76
CA GLU A 96 4.49 -16.40 4.08
C GLU A 96 3.81 -15.04 4.06
N ALA A 97 3.10 -14.71 5.11
CA ALA A 97 2.45 -13.42 5.27
C ALA A 97 2.65 -12.90 6.69
N ASN A 98 3.21 -11.69 6.78
CA ASN A 98 3.34 -10.93 8.02
C ASN A 98 2.68 -9.57 7.77
N LEU A 99 1.51 -9.36 8.36
CA LEU A 99 0.70 -8.17 8.11
C LEU A 99 0.39 -7.45 9.42
N SER A 100 0.32 -6.12 9.32
CA SER A 100 -0.18 -5.23 10.38
C SER A 100 -1.35 -4.44 9.80
N ILE A 101 -2.55 -4.77 10.26
CA ILE A 101 -3.80 -4.24 9.74
C ILE A 101 -4.39 -3.30 10.80
N PRO A 102 -4.40 -1.99 10.58
CA PRO A 102 -5.06 -1.07 11.50
C PRO A 102 -6.57 -1.25 11.40
N ILE A 103 -7.22 -1.23 12.55
CA ILE A 103 -8.68 -1.23 12.68
C ILE A 103 -9.13 -0.14 13.64
N ALA A 104 -10.33 0.34 13.47
CA ALA A 104 -10.92 1.38 14.30
C ALA A 104 -12.36 1.04 14.67
N GLY A 105 -12.75 1.47 15.86
CA GLY A 105 -14.13 1.43 16.31
C GLY A 105 -14.49 2.69 17.09
N PRO A 106 -15.76 2.83 17.51
CA PRO A 106 -16.23 4.02 18.21
C PRO A 106 -15.50 4.32 19.53
N LYS A 107 -14.92 3.31 20.16
CA LYS A 107 -14.21 3.44 21.47
C LYS A 107 -12.70 3.63 21.31
N GLY A 108 -12.11 3.31 20.14
CA GLY A 108 -10.67 3.44 19.93
C GLY A 108 -10.15 2.70 18.71
N ASN A 109 -8.83 2.66 18.61
CA ASN A 109 -8.10 2.05 17.52
C ASN A 109 -7.29 0.84 18.00
N ALA A 110 -7.04 -0.08 17.08
CA ALA A 110 -6.19 -1.24 17.33
C ALA A 110 -5.43 -1.64 16.06
N ILE A 111 -4.46 -2.54 16.21
CA ILE A 111 -3.71 -3.12 15.11
C ILE A 111 -3.82 -4.63 15.21
N ILE A 112 -4.19 -5.28 14.11
CA ILE A 112 -4.14 -6.73 13.99
C ILE A 112 -2.76 -7.11 13.46
N TYR A 113 -2.01 -7.88 14.21
CA TYR A 113 -0.77 -8.49 13.76
C TYR A 113 -1.04 -9.91 13.30
N VAL A 114 -0.71 -10.18 12.06
CA VAL A 114 -0.91 -11.48 11.41
C VAL A 114 0.42 -12.07 11.06
N ALA A 115 0.67 -13.29 11.47
CA ALA A 115 1.77 -14.12 10.99
C ALA A 115 1.17 -15.44 10.50
N ALA A 116 1.30 -15.73 9.21
CA ALA A 116 0.76 -16.91 8.59
C ALA A 116 1.73 -17.50 7.57
N ARG A 117 1.69 -18.83 7.43
CA ARG A 117 2.47 -19.57 6.45
C ARG A 117 1.57 -20.43 5.60
N LYS A 118 1.75 -20.37 4.29
CA LYS A 118 1.03 -21.22 3.33
C LYS A 118 1.82 -22.50 3.11
N SER A 119 1.16 -23.63 3.26
CA SER A 119 1.72 -24.96 3.00
C SER A 119 0.66 -25.82 2.32
N LEU A 120 1.04 -26.50 1.23
CA LEU A 120 0.13 -27.32 0.42
C LEU A 120 -1.14 -26.58 -0.07
N GLY A 121 -1.02 -25.27 -0.27
CA GLY A 121 -2.14 -24.44 -0.69
C GLY A 121 -3.01 -23.85 0.43
N GLU A 122 -2.82 -24.30 1.68
CA GLU A 122 -3.59 -23.84 2.84
C GLU A 122 -2.78 -22.87 3.72
N TRP A 123 -3.47 -21.86 4.27
CA TRP A 123 -2.88 -20.91 5.19
C TRP A 123 -2.98 -21.39 6.63
N ASN A 124 -1.84 -21.52 7.27
CA ASN A 124 -1.71 -21.84 8.69
C ASN A 124 -1.24 -20.59 9.44
N TYR A 125 -2.02 -20.15 10.42
CA TYR A 125 -1.70 -18.99 11.24
C TYR A 125 -0.80 -19.42 12.40
N SER A 126 0.37 -18.79 12.49
CA SER A 126 1.28 -18.93 13.63
C SER A 126 1.08 -17.84 14.68
N GLY A 127 0.42 -16.75 14.31
CA GLY A 127 0.05 -15.66 15.21
C GLY A 127 -1.04 -14.79 14.59
N LEU A 128 -2.07 -14.49 15.38
CA LEU A 128 -3.15 -13.59 15.01
C LEU A 128 -3.59 -12.83 16.26
N VAL A 129 -3.00 -11.65 16.48
CA VAL A 129 -3.16 -10.89 17.72
C VAL A 129 -3.67 -9.49 17.40
N VAL A 130 -4.63 -9.02 18.17
CA VAL A 130 -5.10 -7.62 18.14
C VAL A 130 -4.48 -6.88 19.32
N GLU A 131 -3.78 -5.80 19.06
CA GLU A 131 -3.25 -4.90 20.07
C GLU A 131 -4.05 -3.61 20.11
N ILE A 132 -4.65 -3.32 21.25
CA ILE A 132 -5.45 -2.11 21.48
C ILE A 132 -4.51 -0.93 21.70
N ALA A 133 -4.63 0.13 20.86
CA ALA A 133 -3.68 1.25 20.88
C ALA A 133 -3.62 2.01 22.23
N LYS A 134 -4.74 2.12 22.96
CA LYS A 134 -4.80 2.86 24.22
C LYS A 134 -4.23 2.09 25.42
N THR A 135 -4.48 0.80 25.49
CA THR A 135 -4.17 -0.04 26.68
C THR A 135 -2.99 -0.96 26.45
N HIS A 136 -2.51 -1.08 25.20
CA HIS A 136 -1.53 -2.08 24.77
C HIS A 136 -1.92 -3.52 25.11
N GLN A 137 -3.21 -3.72 25.38
CA GLN A 137 -3.76 -5.04 25.62
C GLN A 137 -3.72 -5.85 24.32
N ARG A 138 -3.23 -7.08 24.43
CA ARG A 138 -3.17 -8.04 23.32
C ARG A 138 -4.26 -9.08 23.47
N ILE A 139 -5.01 -9.28 22.39
CA ILE A 139 -6.11 -10.25 22.31
C ILE A 139 -5.69 -11.25 21.23
N ASP A 140 -5.50 -12.51 21.60
CA ASP A 140 -5.20 -13.59 20.64
C ASP A 140 -6.50 -14.06 20.00
N LEU A 141 -6.54 -14.05 18.65
CA LEU A 141 -7.70 -14.47 17.89
C LEU A 141 -7.62 -15.95 17.46
N LEU A 142 -6.53 -16.63 17.76
CA LEU A 142 -6.36 -18.07 17.52
C LEU A 142 -6.85 -18.89 18.71
N GLU A 143 -6.79 -18.34 19.91
CA GLU A 143 -7.40 -18.95 21.08
C GLU A 143 -8.91 -18.73 21.05
N SER A 144 -9.69 -19.80 21.20
CA SER A 144 -11.12 -19.67 21.47
C SER A 144 -11.31 -18.84 22.72
N PRO A 145 -12.31 -17.93 22.79
CA PRO A 145 -12.52 -17.12 23.98
C PRO A 145 -12.69 -18.05 25.20
N THR A 146 -11.65 -18.17 25.99
CA THR A 146 -11.77 -18.79 27.32
C THR A 146 -12.72 -17.90 28.08
N PRO A 147 -13.87 -18.40 28.58
CA PRO A 147 -14.73 -17.61 29.41
C PRO A 147 -13.89 -17.18 30.63
N ALA A 148 -13.85 -15.87 30.85
CA ALA A 148 -13.18 -15.30 31.99
C ALA A 148 -13.71 -16.06 33.26
N ASN A 149 -12.82 -16.86 33.83
CA ASN A 149 -13.14 -17.57 35.04
C ASN A 149 -13.23 -16.50 36.15
N SER A 150 -14.47 -16.12 36.47
CA SER A 150 -14.74 -15.29 37.63
C SER A 150 -14.47 -16.13 38.88
N PRO A 151 -13.75 -15.59 39.88
CA PRO A 151 -13.59 -16.21 41.19
C PRO A 151 -14.91 -16.25 41.95
#